data_f04a5792d1cc7a68873aa0c20fbfe105
#
_entry.id   f04a5792d1cc7a68873aa0c20fbfe105
#
_cell.length_a   1.000
_cell.length_b   1.000
_cell.length_c   1.000
_cell.angle_alpha   90.00
_cell.angle_beta   90.00
_cell.angle_gamma   90.00
#
_symmetry.space_group_name_H-M   'P 1'
#
loop_
_entity.id
_entity.type
_entity.pdbx_description
1 polymer ?
#
loop_
_entity_poly.entity_id
_entity_poly.type
_entity_poly.pdbx_seq_one_letter_code
_entity_poly.pdbx_strand_id
1 'polypeptide(L)'
;MTVAGMMREVLRLIKKCTAEHAEIKLTMEQLGLLLIIFSSENEVIQQDLACSMGKDKSAILRTIDMLEAKELVKRVSDTTDRRKKYLMITKKGERIVAQYLEIEFEITSDLQKGLTDEEMATFYKVVNHIKASAKAR
;
A
#
# COMPACT_ATOMS: atom_id res chain seq x y z
N MET A 1 -21.02 6.51 13.74
CA MET A 1 -19.82 6.01 13.01
C MET A 1 -18.62 6.85 13.42
N THR A 2 -17.49 6.20 13.69
CA THR A 2 -16.25 6.91 14.06
C THR A 2 -15.52 7.41 12.81
N VAL A 3 -14.63 8.40 13.00
CA VAL A 3 -13.74 8.88 11.93
C VAL A 3 -12.96 7.71 11.31
N ALA A 4 -12.40 6.83 12.14
CA ALA A 4 -11.66 5.67 11.68
C ALA A 4 -12.54 4.73 10.84
N GLY A 5 -13.78 4.53 11.23
CA GLY A 5 -14.75 3.72 10.47
C GLY A 5 -15.06 4.31 9.11
N MET A 6 -15.30 5.61 9.05
CA MET A 6 -15.53 6.31 7.78
C MET A 6 -14.32 6.23 6.86
N MET A 7 -13.13 6.44 7.40
CA MET A 7 -11.90 6.37 6.62
C MET A 7 -11.68 4.97 6.03
N ARG A 8 -11.92 3.91 6.83
CA ARG A 8 -11.83 2.53 6.34
C ARG A 8 -12.81 2.26 5.20
N GLU A 9 -14.04 2.72 5.35
CA GLU A 9 -15.07 2.51 4.33
C GLU A 9 -14.73 3.22 3.03
N VAL A 10 -14.38 4.49 3.11
CA VAL A 10 -13.98 5.28 1.92
C VAL A 10 -12.78 4.63 1.23
N LEU A 11 -11.76 4.26 1.99
CA LEU A 11 -10.57 3.62 1.44
C LEU A 11 -10.91 2.29 0.75
N ARG A 12 -11.77 1.48 1.37
CA ARG A 12 -12.23 0.22 0.78
C ARG A 12 -12.94 0.43 -0.55
N LEU A 13 -13.82 1.43 -0.63
CA LEU A 13 -14.56 1.75 -1.85
C LEU A 13 -13.64 2.25 -2.96
N ILE A 14 -12.72 3.15 -2.64
CA ILE A 14 -11.73 3.66 -3.62
C ILE A 14 -10.87 2.52 -4.15
N LYS A 15 -10.37 1.66 -3.27
CA LYS A 15 -9.53 0.53 -3.68
C LYS A 15 -10.29 -0.49 -4.53
N LYS A 16 -11.57 -0.71 -4.23
CA LYS A 16 -12.42 -1.57 -5.05
C LYS A 16 -12.56 -1.01 -6.46
N CYS A 17 -12.85 0.27 -6.59
CA CYS A 17 -12.96 0.93 -7.89
C CYS A 17 -11.64 0.88 -8.66
N THR A 18 -10.52 1.11 -7.97
CA THR A 18 -9.18 1.07 -8.57
C THR A 18 -8.86 -0.33 -9.10
N ALA A 19 -9.15 -1.37 -8.33
CA ALA A 19 -8.86 -2.75 -8.70
C ALA A 19 -9.63 -3.19 -9.94
N GLU A 20 -10.84 -2.68 -10.16
CA GLU A 20 -11.66 -3.02 -11.32
C GLU A 20 -11.02 -2.60 -12.65
N HIS A 21 -10.15 -1.60 -12.62
CA HIS A 21 -9.49 -1.04 -13.80
C HIS A 21 -8.02 -1.47 -13.94
N ALA A 22 -7.49 -2.21 -12.98
CA ALA A 22 -6.09 -2.62 -12.98
C ALA A 22 -5.83 -3.81 -13.90
N GLU A 23 -4.67 -3.83 -14.56
CA GLU A 23 -4.20 -4.93 -15.40
C GLU A 23 -4.09 -6.23 -14.60
N ILE A 24 -3.50 -6.16 -13.41
CA ILE A 24 -3.36 -7.29 -12.50
C ILE A 24 -4.19 -6.99 -11.25
N LYS A 25 -5.13 -7.88 -10.94
CA LYS A 25 -5.94 -7.75 -9.73
C LYS A 25 -5.14 -8.23 -8.53
N LEU A 26 -4.93 -7.32 -7.59
CA LEU A 26 -4.29 -7.60 -6.32
C LEU A 26 -5.31 -7.46 -5.19
N THR A 27 -5.18 -8.31 -4.18
CA THR A 27 -5.92 -8.11 -2.93
C THR A 27 -5.40 -6.86 -2.24
N MET A 28 -6.17 -6.33 -1.28
CA MET A 28 -5.73 -5.18 -0.49
C MET A 28 -4.43 -5.44 0.26
N GLU A 29 -4.25 -6.67 0.75
CA GLU A 29 -3.03 -7.08 1.46
C GLU A 29 -1.83 -7.13 0.52
N GLN A 30 -2.01 -7.70 -0.67
CA GLN A 30 -0.97 -7.76 -1.69
C GLN A 30 -0.55 -6.36 -2.14
N LEU A 31 -1.51 -5.51 -2.44
CA LEU A 31 -1.24 -4.13 -2.84
C LEU A 31 -0.58 -3.34 -1.72
N GLY A 32 -1.06 -3.50 -0.49
CA GLY A 32 -0.48 -2.83 0.68
C GLY A 32 1.00 -3.18 0.87
N LEU A 33 1.34 -4.46 0.79
CA LEU A 33 2.73 -4.90 0.89
C LEU A 33 3.59 -4.39 -0.27
N LEU A 34 3.06 -4.47 -1.48
CA LEU A 34 3.78 -3.99 -2.67
C LEU A 34 4.07 -2.49 -2.57
N LEU A 35 3.10 -1.70 -2.09
CA LEU A 35 3.28 -0.27 -1.88
C LEU A 35 4.34 0.04 -0.80
N ILE A 36 4.38 -0.74 0.27
CA ILE A 36 5.40 -0.59 1.31
C ILE A 36 6.79 -0.84 0.73
N ILE A 37 6.96 -1.92 -0.03
CA ILE A 37 8.24 -2.26 -0.65
C ILE A 37 8.65 -1.17 -1.66
N PHE A 38 7.70 -0.71 -2.47
CA PHE A 38 7.93 0.35 -3.47
C PHE A 38 8.35 1.67 -2.84
N SER A 39 7.71 2.07 -1.73
CA SER A 39 7.96 3.37 -1.09
C SER A 39 9.14 3.38 -0.13
N SER A 40 9.73 2.24 0.17
CA SER A 40 10.87 2.16 1.08
C SER A 40 12.15 2.68 0.41
N GLU A 41 12.81 3.62 1.07
CA GLU A 41 14.10 4.17 0.61
C GLU A 41 15.26 3.23 0.93
N ASN A 42 15.08 2.38 1.95
CA ASN A 42 16.08 1.43 2.41
C ASN A 42 15.71 0.00 2.01
N GLU A 43 16.65 -0.92 2.15
CA GLU A 43 16.39 -2.34 1.93
C GLU A 43 15.28 -2.84 2.84
N VAL A 44 14.33 -3.58 2.28
CA VAL A 44 13.23 -4.17 3.02
C VAL A 44 13.60 -5.59 3.41
N ILE A 45 13.78 -5.81 4.71
CA ILE A 45 14.09 -7.13 5.26
C ILE A 45 12.78 -7.84 5.56
N GLN A 46 12.62 -9.06 5.01
CA GLN A 46 11.39 -9.84 5.13
C GLN A 46 10.94 -10.03 6.57
N GLN A 47 11.87 -10.37 7.47
CA GLN A 47 11.55 -10.60 8.88
C GLN A 47 11.09 -9.32 9.58
N ASP A 48 11.72 -8.19 9.28
CA ASP A 48 11.37 -6.90 9.87
C ASP A 48 9.98 -6.47 9.40
N LEU A 49 9.67 -6.69 8.13
CA LEU A 49 8.35 -6.39 7.59
C LEU A 49 7.26 -7.20 8.28
N ALA A 50 7.48 -8.50 8.46
CA ALA A 50 6.53 -9.38 9.14
C ALA A 50 6.30 -8.94 10.59
N CYS A 51 7.35 -8.49 11.30
CA CYS A 51 7.23 -8.00 12.67
C CYS A 51 6.51 -6.66 12.75
N SER A 52 6.80 -5.73 11.83
CA SER A 52 6.26 -4.36 11.87
C SER A 52 4.78 -4.27 11.54
N MET A 53 4.25 -5.22 10.78
CA MET A 53 2.86 -5.18 10.36
C MET A 53 1.87 -5.68 11.43
N GLY A 54 2.34 -6.22 12.54
CA GLY A 54 1.49 -6.68 13.63
C GLY A 54 0.52 -7.78 13.26
N LYS A 55 0.71 -8.43 12.12
CA LYS A 55 -0.11 -9.53 11.63
C LYS A 55 0.64 -10.84 11.82
N ASP A 56 -0.09 -11.95 11.65
CA ASP A 56 0.51 -13.28 11.64
C ASP A 56 1.64 -13.34 10.60
N LYS A 57 2.82 -13.71 11.06
CA LYS A 57 4.03 -13.84 10.23
C LYS A 57 3.80 -14.78 9.03
N SER A 58 3.07 -15.87 9.24
CA SER A 58 2.75 -16.83 8.18
C SER A 58 1.90 -16.21 7.08
N ALA A 59 0.93 -15.36 7.45
CA ALA A 59 0.09 -14.65 6.48
C ALA A 59 0.89 -13.68 5.63
N ILE A 60 1.83 -12.94 6.25
CA ILE A 60 2.72 -12.02 5.53
C ILE A 60 3.60 -12.79 4.55
N LEU A 61 4.20 -13.90 4.98
CA LEU A 61 5.03 -14.73 4.12
C LEU A 61 4.25 -15.29 2.92
N ARG A 62 2.99 -15.71 3.13
CA ARG A 62 2.12 -16.17 2.03
C ARG A 62 1.83 -15.05 1.05
N THR A 63 1.60 -13.84 1.52
CA THR A 63 1.37 -12.67 0.66
C THR A 63 2.61 -12.36 -0.17
N ILE A 64 3.80 -12.44 0.43
CA ILE A 64 5.07 -12.28 -0.27
C ILE A 64 5.25 -13.38 -1.32
N ASP A 65 4.93 -14.63 -0.99
CA ASP A 65 4.98 -15.75 -1.94
C ASP A 65 4.11 -15.49 -3.16
N MET A 66 2.92 -14.95 -2.96
CA MET A 66 2.01 -14.64 -4.07
C MET A 66 2.54 -13.48 -4.92
N LEU A 67 3.12 -12.44 -4.31
CA LEU A 67 3.74 -11.35 -5.05
C LEU A 67 4.95 -11.84 -5.87
N GLU A 68 5.74 -12.74 -5.32
CA GLU A 68 6.87 -13.35 -6.02
C GLU A 68 6.38 -14.22 -7.18
N ALA A 69 5.33 -15.01 -6.96
CA ALA A 69 4.73 -15.84 -8.02
C ALA A 69 4.20 -15.01 -9.18
N LYS A 70 3.72 -13.81 -8.91
CA LYS A 70 3.28 -12.85 -9.93
C LYS A 70 4.44 -12.04 -10.53
N GLU A 71 5.66 -12.30 -10.08
CA GLU A 71 6.88 -11.63 -10.54
C GLU A 71 6.92 -10.13 -10.23
N LEU A 72 6.21 -9.71 -9.19
CA LEU A 72 6.16 -8.30 -8.76
C LEU A 72 7.25 -7.96 -7.76
N VAL A 73 7.68 -8.94 -6.98
CA VAL A 73 8.80 -8.81 -6.05
C VAL A 73 9.73 -10.02 -6.21
N LYS A 74 10.96 -9.88 -5.74
CA LYS A 74 11.89 -10.98 -5.62
C LYS A 74 12.55 -10.98 -4.26
N ARG A 75 12.86 -12.17 -3.76
CA ARG A 75 13.66 -12.35 -2.55
C ARG A 75 15.12 -12.49 -2.93
N VAL A 76 15.97 -11.77 -2.22
CA VAL A 76 17.42 -11.81 -2.41
C VAL A 76 18.06 -12.20 -1.08
N SER A 77 18.87 -13.24 -1.09
CA SER A 77 19.60 -13.66 0.11
C SER A 77 20.74 -12.70 0.42
N ASP A 78 20.96 -12.43 1.72
CA ASP A 78 22.13 -11.69 2.14
C ASP A 78 23.40 -12.51 1.85
N THR A 79 24.48 -11.84 1.47
CA THR A 79 25.75 -12.48 1.14
C THR A 79 26.46 -13.07 2.36
N THR A 80 26.20 -12.51 3.54
CA THR A 80 26.86 -12.91 4.80
C THR A 80 25.97 -13.74 5.72
N ASP A 81 24.66 -13.53 5.68
CA ASP A 81 23.69 -14.28 6.50
C ASP A 81 22.55 -14.82 5.63
N ARG A 82 22.61 -16.12 5.35
CA ARG A 82 21.62 -16.82 4.50
C ARG A 82 20.20 -16.80 5.07
N ARG A 83 20.05 -16.56 6.38
CA ARG A 83 18.73 -16.49 7.01
C ARG A 83 18.04 -15.14 6.76
N LYS A 84 18.81 -14.14 6.34
CA LYS A 84 18.33 -12.80 6.06
C LYS A 84 17.95 -12.69 4.59
N LYS A 85 16.70 -12.32 4.33
CA LYS A 85 16.16 -12.12 2.99
C LYS A 85 15.76 -10.67 2.80
N TYR A 86 16.17 -10.10 1.67
CA TYR A 86 15.72 -8.79 1.24
C TYR A 86 14.60 -8.93 0.22
N LEU A 87 13.64 -8.03 0.29
CA LEU A 87 12.55 -7.94 -0.69
C LEU A 87 12.86 -6.79 -1.63
N MET A 88 12.83 -7.06 -2.91
CA MET A 88 13.06 -6.06 -3.95
C MET A 88 11.88 -6.04 -4.89
N ILE A 89 11.42 -4.85 -5.26
CA ILE A 89 10.41 -4.72 -6.29
C ILE A 89 11.05 -4.95 -7.67
N THR A 90 10.33 -5.65 -8.53
CA THR A 90 10.76 -5.85 -9.93
C THR A 90 10.31 -4.67 -10.79
N LYS A 91 10.83 -4.59 -12.02
CA LYS A 91 10.36 -3.58 -12.98
C LYS A 91 8.88 -3.76 -13.27
N LYS A 92 8.41 -4.99 -13.35
CA LYS A 92 6.98 -5.30 -13.49
C LYS A 92 6.19 -4.79 -12.29
N GLY A 93 6.71 -5.00 -11.08
CA GLY A 93 6.10 -4.50 -9.85
C GLY A 93 6.00 -2.99 -9.83
N GLU A 94 7.05 -2.28 -10.22
CA GLU A 94 7.04 -0.82 -10.33
C GLU A 94 5.98 -0.34 -11.32
N ARG A 95 5.85 -1.00 -12.46
CA ARG A 95 4.84 -0.68 -13.46
C ARG A 95 3.42 -0.87 -12.93
N ILE A 96 3.18 -1.95 -12.21
CA ILE A 96 1.87 -2.24 -11.61
C ILE A 96 1.53 -1.21 -10.54
N VAL A 97 2.48 -0.83 -9.69
CA VAL A 97 2.26 0.23 -8.69
C VAL A 97 1.93 1.55 -9.38
N ALA A 98 2.69 1.93 -10.40
CA ALA A 98 2.44 3.17 -11.14
C ALA A 98 1.05 3.17 -11.75
N GLN A 99 0.60 2.06 -12.31
CA GLN A 99 -0.74 1.90 -12.85
C GLN A 99 -1.82 2.08 -11.77
N TYR A 100 -1.66 1.42 -10.63
CA TYR A 100 -2.60 1.55 -9.51
C TYR A 100 -2.70 3.00 -9.01
N LEU A 101 -1.58 3.68 -8.87
CA LEU A 101 -1.55 5.06 -8.40
C LEU A 101 -2.21 6.01 -9.40
N GLU A 102 -2.00 5.80 -10.69
CA GLU A 102 -2.64 6.59 -11.75
C GLU A 102 -4.16 6.40 -11.77
N ILE A 103 -4.61 5.14 -11.72
CA ILE A 103 -6.04 4.82 -11.68
C ILE A 103 -6.68 5.38 -10.40
N GLU A 104 -6.01 5.23 -9.26
CA GLU A 104 -6.49 5.77 -7.99
C GLU A 104 -6.64 7.29 -8.06
N PHE A 105 -5.67 7.98 -8.66
CA PHE A 105 -5.73 9.43 -8.85
C PHE A 105 -6.92 9.84 -9.72
N GLU A 106 -7.13 9.16 -10.85
CA GLU A 106 -8.25 9.45 -11.75
C GLU A 106 -9.60 9.21 -11.08
N ILE A 107 -9.75 8.08 -10.40
CA ILE A 107 -10.99 7.74 -9.68
C ILE A 107 -11.25 8.75 -8.58
N THR A 108 -10.25 9.05 -7.78
CA THR A 108 -10.39 9.99 -6.66
C THR A 108 -10.76 11.37 -7.17
N SER A 109 -10.15 11.82 -8.27
CA SER A 109 -10.49 13.10 -8.91
C SER A 109 -11.95 13.15 -9.34
N ASP A 110 -12.48 12.06 -9.90
CA ASP A 110 -13.89 11.98 -10.27
C ASP A 110 -14.81 12.00 -9.05
N LEU A 111 -14.45 11.28 -8.01
CA LEU A 111 -15.25 11.22 -6.78
C LEU A 111 -15.29 12.57 -6.04
N GLN A 112 -14.30 13.42 -6.26
CA GLN A 112 -14.23 14.74 -5.66
C GLN A 112 -15.04 15.81 -6.42
N LYS A 113 -15.55 15.48 -7.59
CA LYS A 113 -16.37 16.41 -8.37
C LYS A 113 -17.60 16.84 -7.56
N GLY A 114 -17.88 18.12 -7.57
CA GLY A 114 -18.96 18.70 -6.76
C GLY A 114 -18.50 19.25 -5.43
N LEU A 115 -17.25 19.02 -5.03
CA LEU A 115 -16.64 19.63 -3.85
C LEU A 115 -15.86 20.87 -4.26
N THR A 116 -15.91 21.91 -3.42
CA THR A 116 -15.16 23.14 -3.66
C THR A 116 -13.70 22.99 -3.24
N ASP A 117 -12.84 23.86 -3.75
CA ASP A 117 -11.42 23.89 -3.34
C ASP A 117 -11.29 24.19 -1.85
N GLU A 118 -12.16 25.02 -1.30
CA GLU A 118 -12.21 25.34 0.11
C GLU A 118 -12.55 24.11 0.96
N GLU A 119 -13.55 23.34 0.54
CA GLU A 119 -13.93 22.09 1.21
C GLU A 119 -12.77 21.09 1.19
N MET A 120 -12.10 20.94 0.06
CA MET A 120 -10.95 20.06 -0.05
C MET A 120 -9.78 20.52 0.81
N ALA A 121 -9.51 21.81 0.87
CA ALA A 121 -8.46 22.37 1.73
C ALA A 121 -8.75 22.09 3.21
N THR A 122 -10.00 22.22 3.63
CA THR A 122 -10.44 21.88 4.99
C THR A 122 -10.26 20.39 5.29
N PHE A 123 -10.62 19.53 4.33
CA PHE A 123 -10.45 18.10 4.48
C PHE A 123 -8.97 17.73 4.67
N TYR A 124 -8.07 18.26 3.86
CA TYR A 124 -6.64 18.02 3.99
C TYR A 124 -6.10 18.51 5.33
N LYS A 125 -6.56 19.68 5.79
CA LYS A 125 -6.19 20.23 7.10
C LYS A 125 -6.58 19.27 8.22
N VAL A 126 -7.81 18.77 8.20
CA VAL A 126 -8.33 17.85 9.21
C VAL A 126 -7.56 16.54 9.20
N VAL A 127 -7.37 15.95 8.04
CA VAL A 127 -6.64 14.68 7.89
C VAL A 127 -5.19 14.83 8.37
N ASN A 128 -4.52 15.91 7.98
CA ASN A 128 -3.14 16.15 8.41
C ASN A 128 -3.02 16.34 9.92
N HIS A 129 -4.00 17.00 10.53
CA HIS A 129 -4.05 17.15 12.00
C HIS A 129 -4.17 15.78 12.68
N ILE A 130 -5.09 14.94 12.20
CA ILE A 130 -5.28 13.58 12.74
C ILE A 130 -4.00 12.75 12.59
N LYS A 131 -3.36 12.81 11.41
CA LYS A 131 -2.09 12.12 11.16
C LYS A 131 -1.00 12.55 12.14
N ALA A 132 -0.84 13.84 12.33
CA ALA A 132 0.18 14.38 13.23
C ALA A 132 -0.09 13.95 14.68
N SER A 133 -1.35 14.01 15.12
CA SER A 133 -1.76 13.57 16.46
C SER A 133 -1.52 12.08 16.67
N ALA A 134 -1.79 11.26 15.66
CA ALA A 134 -1.56 9.83 15.76
C ALA A 134 -0.07 9.49 15.84
N LYS A 135 0.78 10.19 15.08
CA LYS A 135 2.23 10.00 15.12
C LYS A 135 2.87 10.43 16.44
N ALA A 136 2.24 11.34 17.15
CA ALA A 136 2.75 11.84 18.45
C ALA A 136 2.46 10.88 19.62
N ARG A 137 1.67 9.83 19.41
CA ARG A 137 1.39 8.82 20.42
C ARG A 137 2.43 7.70 20.36
#